data_ca8098dd786c8ef24a0bccb3b48120ab
#
_entry.id   ca8098dd786c8ef24a0bccb3b48120ab
#
_cell.length_a   1.000
_cell.length_b   1.000
_cell.length_c   1.000
_cell.angle_alpha   90.00
_cell.angle_beta   90.00
_cell.angle_gamma   90.00
#
_symmetry.space_group_name_H-M   'P 1'
#
loop_
_entity.id
_entity.type
_entity.pdbx_description
1 polymer ?
#
loop_
_entity_poly.entity_id
_entity_poly.type
_entity_poly.pdbx_seq_one_letter_code
_entity_poly.pdbx_strand_id
1 'polypeptide(L)'
;MTLVALFSPDWASRPHPDTAVLLLHGFGSNERDLPGIVAQLGVDAPMASLRAPLELGEGAYAWFPLDAELHITREPVEDATNIVWQWVDENVDPETKLVVVGFSQGGCMATQLLRTRPERIADTVILSGFVLDGPQPADARLAEARPAVFWGRGTADGVIPPALVAAASARLDALTTLTVRIYDGLPHSVNDQELADVKAHLARR
;
A
#
# COMPACT_ATOMS: atom_id res chain seq x y z
N MET A 1 -9.25 4.53 -17.68
CA MET A 1 -7.90 4.02 -18.08
C MET A 1 -7.72 2.70 -17.36
N THR A 2 -7.48 1.59 -18.08
CA THR A 2 -7.35 0.27 -17.45
C THR A 2 -5.91 0.08 -17.00
N LEU A 3 -5.69 -0.19 -15.70
CA LEU A 3 -4.36 -0.51 -15.19
C LEU A 3 -3.92 -1.90 -15.65
N VAL A 4 -2.63 -2.06 -15.92
CA VAL A 4 -2.01 -3.38 -16.12
C VAL A 4 -1.84 -4.05 -14.77
N ALA A 5 -2.15 -5.33 -14.68
CA ALA A 5 -1.99 -6.13 -13.47
C ALA A 5 -1.26 -7.45 -13.77
N LEU A 6 -0.42 -7.87 -12.82
CA LEU A 6 0.12 -9.21 -12.76
C LEU A 6 -0.65 -9.99 -11.69
N PHE A 7 -1.22 -11.13 -12.08
CA PHE A 7 -2.05 -11.95 -11.20
C PHE A 7 -1.31 -13.19 -10.71
N SER A 8 -1.66 -13.66 -9.51
CA SER A 8 -1.28 -14.99 -9.06
C SER A 8 -1.98 -16.07 -9.90
N PRO A 9 -1.39 -17.28 -10.01
CA PRO A 9 -1.97 -18.36 -10.83
C PRO A 9 -3.40 -18.76 -10.42
N ASP A 10 -3.75 -18.59 -9.16
CA ASP A 10 -5.06 -18.95 -8.59
C ASP A 10 -6.12 -17.84 -8.71
N TRP A 11 -5.78 -16.65 -9.21
CA TRP A 11 -6.72 -15.53 -9.35
C TRP A 11 -8.00 -15.92 -10.10
N ALA A 12 -7.85 -16.54 -11.27
CA ALA A 12 -8.99 -16.91 -12.10
C ALA A 12 -9.79 -18.12 -11.54
N SER A 13 -9.16 -18.96 -10.71
CA SER A 13 -9.82 -20.13 -10.11
C SER A 13 -10.53 -19.83 -8.78
N ARG A 14 -10.35 -18.63 -8.22
CA ARG A 14 -10.98 -18.15 -6.98
C ARG A 14 -11.75 -16.85 -7.25
N PRO A 15 -12.86 -16.88 -7.99
CA PRO A 15 -13.54 -15.67 -8.47
C PRO A 15 -14.21 -14.84 -7.37
N HIS A 16 -14.57 -15.47 -6.23
CA HIS A 16 -15.23 -14.82 -5.09
C HIS A 16 -14.51 -15.17 -3.78
N PRO A 17 -13.24 -14.77 -3.61
CA PRO A 17 -12.51 -15.03 -2.37
C PRO A 17 -13.00 -14.07 -1.28
N ASP A 18 -12.97 -14.49 -0.01
CA ASP A 18 -13.24 -13.59 1.12
C ASP A 18 -12.22 -12.44 1.16
N THR A 19 -10.99 -12.72 0.75
CA THR A 19 -9.89 -11.77 0.74
C THR A 19 -9.05 -11.91 -0.53
N ALA A 20 -8.57 -10.79 -1.07
CA ALA A 20 -7.55 -10.71 -2.11
C ALA A 20 -6.40 -9.80 -1.69
N VAL A 21 -5.18 -10.09 -2.15
CA VAL A 21 -4.00 -9.25 -1.90
C VAL A 21 -3.81 -8.29 -3.07
N LEU A 22 -3.70 -7.00 -2.76
CA LEU A 22 -3.40 -5.95 -3.72
C LEU A 22 -2.01 -5.38 -3.45
N LEU A 23 -1.13 -5.41 -4.45
CA LEU A 23 0.25 -4.94 -4.34
C LEU A 23 0.45 -3.65 -5.12
N LEU A 24 1.09 -2.67 -4.48
CA LEU A 24 1.32 -1.32 -5.01
C LEU A 24 2.82 -1.00 -4.90
N HIS A 25 3.52 -0.98 -6.03
CA HIS A 25 4.98 -0.77 -6.10
C HIS A 25 5.41 0.67 -5.81
N GLY A 26 6.70 0.88 -5.59
CA GLY A 26 7.31 2.19 -5.40
C GLY A 26 7.50 3.00 -6.69
N PHE A 27 7.85 4.28 -6.56
CA PHE A 27 8.19 5.17 -7.68
C PHE A 27 9.33 4.58 -8.53
N GLY A 28 9.18 4.59 -9.84
CA GLY A 28 10.20 4.09 -10.77
C GLY A 28 10.24 2.57 -10.93
N SER A 29 9.34 1.84 -10.26
CA SER A 29 9.22 0.39 -10.35
C SER A 29 8.02 -0.05 -11.22
N ASN A 30 7.55 -1.29 -11.09
CA ASN A 30 6.44 -1.85 -11.85
C ASN A 30 5.76 -3.01 -11.10
N GLU A 31 4.75 -3.62 -11.73
CA GLU A 31 3.94 -4.72 -11.19
C GLU A 31 4.70 -6.01 -10.85
N ARG A 32 5.96 -6.14 -11.28
CA ARG A 32 6.79 -7.34 -11.04
C ARG A 32 7.62 -7.28 -9.77
N ASP A 33 7.67 -6.13 -9.12
CA ASP A 33 8.56 -5.86 -7.99
C ASP A 33 8.14 -6.61 -6.72
N LEU A 34 6.89 -6.46 -6.30
CA LEU A 34 6.41 -6.98 -5.02
C LEU A 34 5.91 -8.45 -5.01
N PRO A 35 5.53 -9.10 -6.12
CA PRO A 35 4.99 -10.47 -6.06
C PRO A 35 5.92 -11.49 -5.40
N GLY A 36 7.25 -11.30 -5.49
CA GLY A 36 8.23 -12.19 -4.86
C GLY A 36 8.17 -12.25 -3.34
N ILE A 37 7.61 -11.22 -2.68
CA ILE A 37 7.49 -11.17 -1.22
C ILE A 37 6.18 -11.79 -0.71
N VAL A 38 5.15 -11.93 -1.54
CA VAL A 38 3.81 -12.38 -1.10
C VAL A 38 3.84 -13.78 -0.49
N ALA A 39 4.62 -14.69 -1.06
CA ALA A 39 4.76 -16.03 -0.51
C ALA A 39 5.25 -16.05 0.95
N GLN A 40 5.99 -15.03 1.35
CA GLN A 40 6.53 -14.88 2.71
C GLN A 40 5.49 -14.27 3.68
N LEU A 41 4.46 -13.60 3.18
CA LEU A 41 3.43 -12.96 4.02
C LEU A 41 2.49 -13.96 4.68
N GLY A 42 2.41 -15.20 4.17
CA GLY A 42 1.58 -16.26 4.75
C GLY A 42 0.07 -16.02 4.60
N VAL A 43 -0.34 -15.24 3.61
CA VAL A 43 -1.75 -15.01 3.26
C VAL A 43 -2.16 -15.99 2.17
N ASP A 44 -3.13 -16.85 2.47
CA ASP A 44 -3.75 -17.73 1.48
C ASP A 44 -4.90 -16.98 0.77
N ALA A 45 -4.54 -16.13 -0.18
CA ALA A 45 -5.48 -15.35 -0.97
C ALA A 45 -4.91 -15.07 -2.37
N PRO A 46 -5.76 -14.99 -3.41
CA PRO A 46 -5.31 -14.59 -4.73
C PRO A 46 -4.75 -13.17 -4.71
N MET A 47 -3.78 -12.90 -5.58
CA MET A 47 -3.02 -11.65 -5.59
C MET A 47 -3.11 -10.96 -6.95
N ALA A 48 -3.26 -9.64 -6.91
CA ALA A 48 -3.05 -8.74 -8.04
C ALA A 48 -1.98 -7.70 -7.69
N SER A 49 -0.95 -7.60 -8.53
CA SER A 49 0.06 -6.54 -8.45
C SER A 49 -0.17 -5.54 -9.57
N LEU A 50 -0.47 -4.30 -9.23
CA LEU A 50 -0.83 -3.27 -10.20
C LEU A 50 0.40 -2.51 -10.69
N ARG A 51 0.39 -2.18 -11.99
CA ARG A 51 1.30 -1.19 -12.59
C ARG A 51 0.69 0.20 -12.44
N ALA A 52 1.47 1.12 -11.91
CA ALA A 52 1.08 2.52 -11.81
C ALA A 52 0.87 3.17 -13.19
N PRO A 53 0.00 4.20 -13.30
CA PRO A 53 -0.45 4.71 -14.61
C PRO A 53 0.56 5.62 -15.34
N LEU A 54 1.51 6.24 -14.62
CA LEU A 54 2.46 7.17 -15.22
C LEU A 54 3.73 6.45 -15.65
N GLU A 55 4.01 6.41 -16.95
CA GLU A 55 5.25 5.87 -17.48
C GLU A 55 6.37 6.92 -17.36
N LEU A 56 7.47 6.56 -16.70
CA LEU A 56 8.66 7.40 -16.53
C LEU A 56 9.78 7.04 -17.52
N GLY A 57 9.69 5.86 -18.12
CA GLY A 57 10.65 5.28 -19.03
C GLY A 57 10.45 3.78 -19.14
N GLU A 58 11.31 3.09 -19.86
CA GLU A 58 11.20 1.64 -20.10
C GLU A 58 11.16 0.86 -18.77
N GLY A 59 10.00 0.26 -18.47
CA GLY A 59 9.80 -0.56 -17.28
C GLY A 59 9.67 0.20 -15.95
N ALA A 60 9.63 1.53 -15.98
CA ALA A 60 9.56 2.39 -14.81
C ALA A 60 8.25 3.19 -14.78
N TYR A 61 7.51 3.10 -13.67
CA TYR A 61 6.18 3.71 -13.52
C TYR A 61 6.02 4.41 -12.17
N ALA A 62 5.06 5.34 -12.09
CA ALA A 62 4.73 6.06 -10.88
C ALA A 62 3.20 6.21 -10.73
N TRP A 63 2.72 6.25 -9.48
CA TRP A 63 1.31 6.50 -9.17
C TRP A 63 0.96 7.97 -9.41
N PHE A 64 1.87 8.86 -9.00
CA PHE A 64 1.73 10.31 -9.14
C PHE A 64 3.12 10.93 -9.31
N PRO A 65 3.22 12.16 -9.88
CA PRO A 65 4.50 12.85 -10.00
C PRO A 65 5.13 13.13 -8.64
N LEU A 66 6.44 12.96 -8.56
CA LEU A 66 7.27 13.40 -7.43
C LEU A 66 8.45 14.20 -7.99
N ASP A 67 8.78 15.30 -7.35
CA ASP A 67 10.04 16.01 -7.58
C ASP A 67 11.18 15.48 -6.69
N ALA A 68 12.36 16.07 -6.83
CA ALA A 68 13.55 15.66 -6.08
C ALA A 68 13.42 15.89 -4.54
N GLU A 69 12.56 16.82 -4.13
CA GLU A 69 12.26 17.14 -2.74
C GLU A 69 11.08 16.33 -2.17
N LEU A 70 10.51 15.42 -2.96
CA LEU A 70 9.34 14.63 -2.64
C LEU A 70 8.10 15.50 -2.28
N HIS A 71 7.91 16.61 -2.99
CA HIS A 71 6.68 17.37 -2.85
C HIS A 71 5.49 16.58 -3.40
N ILE A 72 4.48 16.42 -2.57
CA ILE A 72 3.28 15.64 -2.87
C ILE A 72 2.13 16.60 -3.14
N THR A 73 1.63 16.58 -4.36
CA THR A 73 0.43 17.34 -4.74
C THR A 73 -0.81 16.47 -4.55
N ARG A 74 -1.84 17.05 -3.95
CA ARG A 74 -3.07 16.33 -3.59
C ARG A 74 -3.80 15.74 -4.80
N GLU A 75 -4.11 16.55 -5.79
CA GLU A 75 -4.92 16.17 -6.95
C GLU A 75 -4.39 14.93 -7.69
N PRO A 76 -3.09 14.84 -8.07
CA PRO A 76 -2.57 13.63 -8.71
C PRO A 76 -2.64 12.36 -7.83
N VAL A 77 -2.52 12.48 -6.52
CA VAL A 77 -2.66 11.34 -5.60
C VAL A 77 -4.12 10.88 -5.54
N GLU A 78 -5.07 11.80 -5.48
CA GLU A 78 -6.51 11.51 -5.48
C GLU A 78 -6.94 10.91 -6.83
N ASP A 79 -6.41 11.39 -7.95
CA ASP A 79 -6.65 10.81 -9.28
C ASP A 79 -6.12 9.38 -9.37
N ALA A 80 -4.89 9.14 -8.92
CA ALA A 80 -4.34 7.78 -8.88
C ALA A 80 -5.17 6.85 -7.98
N THR A 81 -5.67 7.36 -6.84
CA THR A 81 -6.54 6.61 -5.93
C THR A 81 -7.85 6.22 -6.62
N ASN A 82 -8.46 7.14 -7.36
CA ASN A 82 -9.69 6.88 -8.13
C ASN A 82 -9.46 5.85 -9.23
N ILE A 83 -8.31 5.90 -9.92
CA ILE A 83 -7.93 4.92 -10.95
C ILE A 83 -7.78 3.52 -10.34
N VAL A 84 -7.15 3.40 -9.16
CA VAL A 84 -7.03 2.11 -8.47
C VAL A 84 -8.41 1.60 -8.05
N TRP A 85 -9.28 2.46 -7.49
CA TRP A 85 -10.63 2.06 -7.12
C TRP A 85 -11.48 1.65 -8.32
N GLN A 86 -11.37 2.35 -9.45
CA GLN A 86 -12.04 1.92 -10.68
C GLN A 86 -11.57 0.52 -11.09
N TRP A 87 -10.27 0.26 -11.06
CA TRP A 87 -9.74 -1.07 -11.36
C TRP A 87 -10.27 -2.14 -10.39
N VAL A 88 -10.32 -1.84 -9.10
CA VAL A 88 -10.87 -2.75 -8.08
C VAL A 88 -12.35 -3.04 -8.36
N ASP A 89 -13.15 -2.03 -8.65
CA ASP A 89 -14.58 -2.20 -8.93
C ASP A 89 -14.86 -3.02 -10.20
N GLU A 90 -13.94 -2.99 -11.17
CA GLU A 90 -14.03 -3.75 -12.44
C GLU A 90 -13.53 -5.21 -12.32
N ASN A 91 -12.61 -5.51 -11.36
CA ASN A 91 -11.86 -6.78 -11.35
C ASN A 91 -11.97 -7.58 -10.05
N VAL A 92 -12.53 -7.02 -8.99
CA VAL A 92 -12.63 -7.66 -7.67
C VAL A 92 -14.09 -7.69 -7.22
N ASP A 93 -14.57 -8.86 -6.80
CA ASP A 93 -15.92 -9.02 -6.27
C ASP A 93 -16.23 -7.96 -5.19
N PRO A 94 -17.41 -7.33 -5.18
CA PRO A 94 -17.78 -6.32 -4.19
C PRO A 94 -17.68 -6.76 -2.73
N GLU A 95 -17.88 -8.04 -2.44
CA GLU A 95 -17.84 -8.59 -1.08
C GLU A 95 -16.39 -8.94 -0.65
N THR A 96 -15.48 -9.13 -1.60
CA THR A 96 -14.05 -9.42 -1.32
C THR A 96 -13.39 -8.23 -0.62
N LYS A 97 -12.73 -8.50 0.51
CA LYS A 97 -11.90 -7.51 1.22
C LYS A 97 -10.45 -7.55 0.74
N LEU A 98 -9.79 -6.41 0.76
CA LEU A 98 -8.43 -6.27 0.28
C LEU A 98 -7.42 -6.26 1.43
N VAL A 99 -6.38 -7.06 1.31
CA VAL A 99 -5.12 -6.86 2.02
C VAL A 99 -4.24 -6.02 1.10
N VAL A 100 -4.06 -4.76 1.44
CA VAL A 100 -3.27 -3.85 0.61
C VAL A 100 -1.85 -3.77 1.13
N VAL A 101 -0.88 -4.09 0.27
CA VAL A 101 0.56 -3.99 0.58
C VAL A 101 1.18 -2.98 -0.36
N GLY A 102 1.78 -1.94 0.19
CA GLY A 102 2.41 -0.90 -0.61
C GLY A 102 3.82 -0.56 -0.14
N PHE A 103 4.74 -0.42 -1.09
CA PHE A 103 6.11 0.02 -0.83
C PHE A 103 6.30 1.48 -1.25
N SER A 104 6.90 2.31 -0.39
CA SER A 104 7.27 3.70 -0.71
C SER A 104 6.06 4.51 -1.21
N GLN A 105 6.05 4.97 -2.46
CA GLN A 105 4.92 5.64 -3.08
C GLN A 105 3.66 4.75 -3.08
N GLY A 106 3.80 3.44 -3.30
CA GLY A 106 2.71 2.48 -3.16
C GLY A 106 2.19 2.38 -1.72
N GLY A 107 3.03 2.63 -0.71
CA GLY A 107 2.60 2.75 0.69
C GLY A 107 1.70 3.98 0.92
N CYS A 108 1.99 5.10 0.26
CA CYS A 108 1.08 6.25 0.23
C CYS A 108 -0.26 5.87 -0.40
N MET A 109 -0.25 5.18 -1.53
CA MET A 109 -1.47 4.68 -2.18
C MET A 109 -2.25 3.72 -1.28
N ALA A 110 -1.58 2.81 -0.57
CA ALA A 110 -2.23 1.91 0.38
C ALA A 110 -2.98 2.67 1.48
N THR A 111 -2.36 3.74 2.01
CA THR A 111 -3.04 4.62 2.99
C THR A 111 -4.22 5.37 2.38
N GLN A 112 -4.13 5.79 1.13
CA GLN A 112 -5.22 6.47 0.42
C GLN A 112 -6.42 5.53 0.20
N LEU A 113 -6.18 4.28 -0.16
CA LEU A 113 -7.24 3.28 -0.27
C LEU A 113 -7.95 3.10 1.07
N LEU A 114 -7.20 2.94 2.17
CA LEU A 114 -7.78 2.85 3.52
C LEU A 114 -8.56 4.11 3.89
N ARG A 115 -8.04 5.30 3.60
CA ARG A 115 -8.62 6.60 3.98
C ARG A 115 -9.77 7.07 3.09
N THR A 116 -10.07 6.31 2.03
CA THR A 116 -11.20 6.61 1.13
C THR A 116 -12.32 5.58 1.23
N ARG A 117 -12.03 4.28 1.21
CA ARG A 117 -13.03 3.19 1.26
C ARG A 117 -12.61 2.08 2.24
N PRO A 118 -12.54 2.37 3.57
CA PRO A 118 -12.09 1.41 4.58
C PRO A 118 -12.94 0.13 4.64
N GLU A 119 -14.21 0.20 4.26
CA GLU A 119 -15.11 -0.95 4.19
C GLU A 119 -14.65 -2.03 3.21
N ARG A 120 -13.80 -1.69 2.24
CA ARG A 120 -13.20 -2.63 1.28
C ARG A 120 -11.87 -3.23 1.77
N ILE A 121 -11.32 -2.72 2.87
CA ILE A 121 -9.98 -3.07 3.35
C ILE A 121 -10.07 -4.04 4.53
N ALA A 122 -9.40 -5.19 4.40
CA ALA A 122 -9.21 -6.15 5.47
C ALA A 122 -7.99 -5.81 6.31
N ASP A 123 -6.89 -5.36 5.67
CA ASP A 123 -5.64 -4.96 6.33
C ASP A 123 -4.81 -4.05 5.42
N THR A 124 -3.93 -3.26 6.03
CA THR A 124 -3.02 -2.36 5.31
C THR A 124 -1.60 -2.53 5.81
N VAL A 125 -0.70 -2.85 4.89
CA VAL A 125 0.73 -3.00 5.12
C VAL A 125 1.48 -1.90 4.37
N ILE A 126 2.22 -1.10 5.11
CA ILE A 126 2.99 0.03 4.59
C ILE A 126 4.47 -0.27 4.78
N LEU A 127 5.22 -0.44 3.71
CA LEU A 127 6.65 -0.71 3.70
C LEU A 127 7.39 0.55 3.24
N SER A 128 8.14 1.19 4.13
CA SER A 128 8.86 2.46 3.89
C SER A 128 7.99 3.55 3.22
N GLY A 129 6.68 3.56 3.52
CA GLY A 129 5.72 4.50 2.93
C GLY A 129 5.51 5.76 3.75
N PHE A 130 4.72 6.66 3.20
CA PHE A 130 4.30 7.94 3.80
C PHE A 130 2.78 8.14 3.60
N VAL A 131 2.23 9.27 4.05
CA VAL A 131 0.81 9.60 3.89
C VAL A 131 0.63 10.93 3.14
N LEU A 132 -0.46 11.04 2.38
CA LEU A 132 -0.90 12.34 1.86
C LEU A 132 -1.40 13.20 3.01
N ASP A 133 -0.91 14.44 3.08
CA ASP A 133 -1.34 15.38 4.12
C ASP A 133 -2.79 15.85 3.92
N GLY A 134 -3.36 16.36 5.01
CA GLY A 134 -4.71 16.86 5.08
C GLY A 134 -5.80 15.78 5.20
N PRO A 135 -7.07 16.19 5.36
CA PRO A 135 -8.18 15.28 5.61
C PRO A 135 -8.56 14.47 4.37
N GLN A 136 -9.03 13.24 4.61
CA GLN A 136 -9.58 12.33 3.60
C GLN A 136 -11.00 11.89 3.99
N PRO A 137 -11.83 11.44 3.03
CA PRO A 137 -13.26 11.20 3.26
C PRO A 137 -13.61 10.26 4.41
N ALA A 138 -12.77 9.26 4.68
CA ALA A 138 -13.04 8.27 5.72
C ALA A 138 -12.30 8.51 7.04
N ASP A 139 -11.52 9.59 7.19
CA ASP A 139 -10.68 9.81 8.38
C ASP A 139 -11.48 9.78 9.69
N ALA A 140 -12.68 10.38 9.73
CA ALA A 140 -13.52 10.36 10.92
C ALA A 140 -13.97 8.93 11.29
N ARG A 141 -14.38 8.12 10.31
CA ARG A 141 -14.76 6.71 10.53
C ARG A 141 -13.57 5.86 10.97
N LEU A 142 -12.38 6.14 10.42
CA LEU A 142 -11.15 5.44 10.80
C LEU A 142 -10.74 5.77 12.25
N ALA A 143 -10.85 7.01 12.67
CA ALA A 143 -10.55 7.42 14.04
C ALA A 143 -11.44 6.72 15.09
N GLU A 144 -12.69 6.40 14.72
CA GLU A 144 -13.62 5.63 15.55
C GLU A 144 -13.34 4.12 15.51
N ALA A 145 -13.18 3.56 14.31
CA ALA A 145 -13.02 2.12 14.10
C ALA A 145 -11.62 1.60 14.43
N ARG A 146 -10.59 2.43 14.26
CA ARG A 146 -9.17 2.15 14.51
C ARG A 146 -8.72 0.80 13.94
N PRO A 147 -8.84 0.56 12.61
CA PRO A 147 -8.42 -0.70 12.02
C PRO A 147 -6.92 -0.94 12.24
N ALA A 148 -6.52 -2.22 12.25
CA ALA A 148 -5.12 -2.61 12.33
C ALA A 148 -4.37 -2.17 11.07
N VAL A 149 -3.17 -1.60 11.25
CA VAL A 149 -2.26 -1.21 10.17
C VAL A 149 -0.83 -1.55 10.58
N PHE A 150 -0.07 -2.14 9.67
CA PHE A 150 1.37 -2.33 9.82
C PHE A 150 2.14 -1.24 9.08
N TRP A 151 3.16 -0.67 9.72
CA TRP A 151 4.08 0.26 9.10
C TRP A 151 5.52 -0.07 9.49
N GLY A 152 6.29 -0.56 8.51
CA GLY A 152 7.70 -0.87 8.64
C GLY A 152 8.59 0.14 7.92
N ARG A 153 9.78 0.42 8.47
CA ARG A 153 10.79 1.29 7.85
C ARG A 153 12.17 1.10 8.45
N GLY A 154 13.19 1.46 7.69
CA GLY A 154 14.58 1.42 8.14
C GLY A 154 15.06 2.70 8.82
N THR A 155 16.08 2.60 9.70
CA THR A 155 16.75 3.77 10.30
C THR A 155 17.70 4.47 9.32
N ALA A 156 18.21 3.74 8.30
CA ALA A 156 19.09 4.26 7.27
C ALA A 156 18.36 4.64 5.96
N ASP A 157 17.01 4.75 6.01
CA ASP A 157 16.22 5.24 4.88
C ASP A 157 16.50 6.73 4.65
N GLY A 158 17.31 7.01 3.62
CA GLY A 158 17.66 8.36 3.17
C GLY A 158 16.74 8.91 2.08
N VAL A 159 15.72 8.13 1.64
CA VAL A 159 14.79 8.56 0.59
C VAL A 159 13.61 9.32 1.18
N ILE A 160 12.97 8.79 2.23
CA ILE A 160 11.79 9.44 2.82
C ILE A 160 12.23 10.50 3.85
N PRO A 161 11.93 11.80 3.60
CA PRO A 161 12.31 12.88 4.52
C PRO A 161 11.75 12.68 5.93
N PRO A 162 12.49 13.05 6.99
CA PRO A 162 12.02 12.94 8.37
C PRO A 162 10.68 13.65 8.65
N ALA A 163 10.39 14.74 7.94
CA ALA A 163 9.12 15.45 8.04
C ALA A 163 7.93 14.58 7.55
N LEU A 164 8.09 13.85 6.44
CA LEU A 164 7.06 12.92 5.95
C LEU A 164 6.90 11.73 6.89
N VAL A 165 7.99 11.21 7.46
CA VAL A 165 7.93 10.15 8.49
C VAL A 165 7.14 10.61 9.70
N ALA A 166 7.41 11.82 10.20
CA ALA A 166 6.70 12.38 11.38
C ALA A 166 5.21 12.60 11.08
N ALA A 167 4.88 13.15 9.90
CA ALA A 167 3.50 13.35 9.46
C ALA A 167 2.75 12.01 9.31
N ALA A 168 3.39 10.99 8.73
CA ALA A 168 2.83 9.65 8.60
C ALA A 168 2.57 9.03 9.97
N SER A 169 3.54 9.09 10.88
CA SER A 169 3.39 8.58 12.25
C SER A 169 2.20 9.20 12.96
N ALA A 170 2.11 10.53 12.97
CA ALA A 170 1.04 11.24 13.64
C ALA A 170 -0.34 10.94 13.05
N ARG A 171 -0.43 10.89 11.72
CA ARG A 171 -1.69 10.61 11.02
C ARG A 171 -2.17 9.18 11.24
N LEU A 172 -1.30 8.19 11.06
CA LEU A 172 -1.65 6.79 11.23
C LEU A 172 -2.00 6.46 12.68
N ASP A 173 -1.27 7.00 13.65
CA ASP A 173 -1.57 6.83 15.08
C ASP A 173 -2.94 7.40 15.44
N ALA A 174 -3.33 8.55 14.89
CA ALA A 174 -4.64 9.15 15.10
C ALA A 174 -5.80 8.35 14.51
N LEU A 175 -5.58 7.60 13.44
CA LEU A 175 -6.65 6.97 12.65
C LEU A 175 -6.75 5.45 12.85
N THR A 176 -5.70 4.79 13.36
CA THR A 176 -5.58 3.33 13.29
C THR A 176 -5.04 2.71 14.58
N THR A 177 -5.14 1.41 14.71
CA THR A 177 -4.35 0.63 15.66
C THR A 177 -3.04 0.26 14.97
N LEU A 178 -2.05 1.16 15.12
CA LEU A 178 -0.82 1.12 14.36
C LEU A 178 0.22 0.19 14.99
N THR A 179 0.72 -0.77 14.21
CA THR A 179 1.92 -1.56 14.51
C THR A 179 3.11 -0.94 13.78
N VAL A 180 3.97 -0.22 14.48
CA VAL A 180 5.22 0.32 13.91
C VAL A 180 6.36 -0.67 14.13
N ARG A 181 7.19 -0.88 13.09
CA ARG A 181 8.47 -1.60 13.16
C ARG A 181 9.57 -0.75 12.53
N ILE A 182 10.67 -0.62 13.26
CA ILE A 182 11.84 0.16 12.83
C ILE A 182 13.03 -0.80 12.81
N TYR A 183 13.67 -0.91 11.63
CA TYR A 183 14.77 -1.85 11.39
C TYR A 183 16.08 -1.09 11.34
N ASP A 184 16.99 -1.41 12.26
CA ASP A 184 18.27 -0.72 12.37
C ASP A 184 19.16 -0.99 11.16
N GLY A 185 19.75 0.07 10.61
CA GLY A 185 20.62 0.01 9.44
C GLY A 185 19.92 -0.31 8.11
N LEU A 186 18.61 -0.59 8.08
CA LEU A 186 17.89 -0.86 6.84
C LEU A 186 17.75 0.45 6.04
N PRO A 187 18.20 0.47 4.75
CA PRO A 187 17.98 1.61 3.85
C PRO A 187 16.53 1.61 3.34
N HIS A 188 16.24 2.37 2.27
CA HIS A 188 14.92 2.38 1.60
C HIS A 188 14.69 1.07 0.86
N SER A 189 14.39 0.01 1.59
CA SER A 189 14.19 -1.36 1.09
C SER A 189 13.40 -2.19 2.09
N VAL A 190 13.14 -3.45 1.77
CA VAL A 190 12.47 -4.45 2.62
C VAL A 190 13.47 -5.56 2.94
N ASN A 191 13.42 -6.13 4.16
CA ASN A 191 14.24 -7.27 4.56
C ASN A 191 13.39 -8.43 5.09
N ASP A 192 14.01 -9.60 5.28
CA ASP A 192 13.33 -10.81 5.74
C ASP A 192 12.72 -10.65 7.15
N GLN A 193 13.33 -9.84 8.02
CA GLN A 193 12.78 -9.57 9.35
C GLN A 193 11.48 -8.79 9.27
N GLU A 194 11.42 -7.78 8.40
CA GLU A 194 10.20 -7.01 8.14
C GLU A 194 9.09 -7.90 7.58
N LEU A 195 9.41 -8.79 6.63
CA LEU A 195 8.45 -9.74 6.08
C LEU A 195 7.93 -10.72 7.13
N ALA A 196 8.78 -11.19 8.05
CA ALA A 196 8.37 -12.02 9.16
C ALA A 196 7.42 -11.27 10.13
N ASP A 197 7.70 -10.01 10.42
CA ASP A 197 6.84 -9.17 11.25
C ASP A 197 5.50 -8.86 10.57
N VAL A 198 5.48 -8.62 9.25
CA VAL A 198 4.24 -8.49 8.46
C VAL A 198 3.41 -9.77 8.54
N LYS A 199 4.05 -10.93 8.33
CA LYS A 199 3.38 -12.24 8.47
C LYS A 199 2.76 -12.41 9.85
N ALA A 200 3.49 -12.07 10.92
CA ALA A 200 2.98 -12.13 12.29
C ALA A 200 1.83 -11.15 12.54
N HIS A 201 1.84 -9.98 11.90
CA HIS A 201 0.76 -9.01 11.96
C HIS A 201 -0.49 -9.57 11.27
N LEU A 202 -0.37 -10.06 10.05
CA LEU A 202 -1.48 -10.59 9.26
C LEU A 202 -2.10 -11.87 9.84
N ALA A 203 -1.35 -12.67 10.61
CA ALA A 203 -1.84 -13.87 11.28
C ALA A 203 -2.74 -13.60 12.52
N ARG A 204 -2.91 -12.34 12.94
CA ARG A 204 -3.73 -11.96 14.10
C ARG A 204 -5.20 -11.67 13.76
N ARG A 205 -5.60 -11.92 12.53
CA ARG A 205 -6.96 -11.68 12.04
C ARG A 205 -7.95 -12.71 12.54
#